data_bd9081950f709ebeaf05a690b84faad1
#
_entry.id   bd9081950f709ebeaf05a690b84faad1
#
_cell.length_a   1.000
_cell.length_b   1.000
_cell.length_c   1.000
_cell.angle_alpha   90.00
_cell.angle_beta   90.00
_cell.angle_gamma   90.00
#
_symmetry.space_group_name_H-M   'P 1'
#
loop_
_entity.id
_entity.type
_entity.pdbx_description
1 polymer ?
#
loop_
_entity_poly.entity_id
_entity_poly.type
_entity_poly.pdbx_seq_one_letter_code
_entity_poly.pdbx_strand_id
1 'polypeptide(L)'
;MRAKVKKETLSAKLIEGICYLDFNCKFLNYHQKSYTFAPQNSNMTSSNRAKGYTLAIIGSMCYGLNPLFALPLYNKGVDPVSVLLYRYAFAVLLIGLLLIIKGEGFKIKRKEFLMSMAMGLFFALSSLFLFLSFKEMDAGIASTILFTYPLFVVLMMAAFFKEKTGIATWISMLCAGSGIALLYEGDGGTLSTYGIILVLLSAVTYAVYLVGVNRSVLHSLPTLKLAFFATLSGAVLFLIISILGSGIARLTTWEMWGNAFGLSFFTTFLSLALVTSSIHIIGSTPASIIGALEPITALVVSLTVFGGSLTVGNCVGIALIITAVVVIVKFGKKQQNLQQ
;
A
#
# COMPACT_ATOMS: atom_id res chain seq x y z
N MET A 1 -26.21 -19.81 33.99
CA MET A 1 -26.90 -19.64 32.69
C MET A 1 -26.91 -18.19 32.14
N ARG A 2 -27.06 -17.16 32.97
CA ARG A 2 -27.07 -15.73 32.53
C ARG A 2 -25.72 -15.15 32.08
N ALA A 3 -24.58 -15.68 32.47
CA ALA A 3 -23.26 -15.18 32.03
C ALA A 3 -22.85 -15.64 30.61
N LYS A 4 -23.38 -16.77 30.16
CA LYS A 4 -23.09 -17.29 28.82
C LYS A 4 -23.83 -16.51 27.72
N VAL A 5 -25.04 -16.04 28.01
CA VAL A 5 -25.86 -15.22 27.10
C VAL A 5 -25.28 -13.80 26.91
N LYS A 6 -24.62 -13.24 27.96
CA LYS A 6 -24.04 -11.89 27.87
C LYS A 6 -22.74 -11.85 27.09
N LYS A 7 -22.01 -12.97 26.99
CA LYS A 7 -20.79 -13.09 26.19
C LYS A 7 -21.09 -13.26 24.69
N GLU A 8 -22.20 -13.95 24.36
CA GLU A 8 -22.66 -14.10 22.99
C GLU A 8 -23.19 -12.79 22.38
N THR A 9 -23.85 -11.94 23.19
CA THR A 9 -24.37 -10.64 22.72
C THR A 9 -23.28 -9.60 22.48
N LEU A 10 -22.16 -9.65 23.18
CA LEU A 10 -21.05 -8.70 22.96
C LEU A 10 -20.22 -9.10 21.73
N SER A 11 -19.97 -10.39 21.54
CA SER A 11 -19.32 -10.90 20.33
C SER A 11 -20.19 -10.71 19.08
N ALA A 12 -21.51 -10.92 19.21
CA ALA A 12 -22.46 -10.67 18.14
C ALA A 12 -22.52 -9.19 17.74
N LYS A 13 -22.52 -8.26 18.68
CA LYS A 13 -22.50 -6.81 18.37
C LYS A 13 -21.16 -6.32 17.80
N LEU A 14 -20.03 -6.91 18.22
CA LEU A 14 -18.74 -6.63 17.59
C LEU A 14 -18.68 -7.22 16.16
N ILE A 15 -19.24 -8.39 15.97
CA ILE A 15 -19.36 -9.06 14.68
C ILE A 15 -20.37 -8.32 13.79
N GLU A 16 -21.49 -7.83 14.32
CA GLU A 16 -22.41 -6.95 13.59
C GLU A 16 -21.78 -5.61 13.23
N GLY A 17 -21.00 -4.99 14.09
CA GLY A 17 -20.25 -3.76 13.77
C GLY A 17 -19.20 -3.96 12.68
N ILE A 18 -18.56 -5.12 12.64
CA ILE A 18 -17.61 -5.52 11.58
C ILE A 18 -18.37 -6.02 10.33
N CYS A 19 -19.51 -6.67 10.49
CA CYS A 19 -20.40 -7.06 9.38
C CYS A 19 -21.15 -5.87 8.78
N TYR A 20 -21.36 -4.77 9.50
CA TYR A 20 -21.95 -3.56 8.92
C TYR A 20 -21.02 -2.85 7.92
N LEU A 21 -19.74 -3.20 7.90
CA LEU A 21 -18.83 -2.90 6.79
C LEU A 21 -19.11 -3.77 5.54
N ASP A 22 -20.28 -4.41 5.49
CA ASP A 22 -20.88 -5.14 4.36
C ASP A 22 -19.86 -6.04 3.60
N PHE A 23 -19.12 -6.84 4.38
CA PHE A 23 -18.46 -8.03 3.85
C PHE A 23 -19.52 -9.12 3.65
N ASN A 24 -20.34 -8.90 2.61
CA ASN A 24 -21.50 -9.72 2.30
C ASN A 24 -21.12 -11.21 2.15
N CYS A 25 -21.74 -12.10 2.94
CA CYS A 25 -21.61 -13.55 2.89
C CYS A 25 -21.90 -14.20 1.52
N LYS A 26 -22.25 -13.43 0.48
CA LYS A 26 -22.42 -13.92 -0.90
C LYS A 26 -21.10 -14.20 -1.63
N PHE A 27 -19.94 -13.94 -0.99
CA PHE A 27 -18.63 -14.23 -1.57
C PHE A 27 -18.27 -15.72 -1.60
N LEU A 28 -19.02 -16.57 -0.93
CA LEU A 28 -18.76 -18.03 -0.84
C LEU A 28 -19.12 -18.83 -2.10
N ASN A 29 -19.87 -18.27 -3.05
CA ASN A 29 -20.33 -19.00 -4.24
C ASN A 29 -19.76 -18.51 -5.58
N TYR A 30 -18.74 -17.64 -5.57
CA TYR A 30 -18.09 -17.18 -6.80
C TYR A 30 -16.70 -17.80 -6.99
N HIS A 31 -16.58 -19.09 -6.69
CA HIS A 31 -15.47 -19.88 -7.17
C HIS A 31 -15.69 -20.17 -8.65
N GLN A 32 -14.69 -19.78 -9.45
CA GLN A 32 -14.53 -20.24 -10.82
C GLN A 32 -15.17 -19.37 -11.92
N LYS A 33 -14.75 -18.09 -12.00
CA LYS A 33 -14.61 -17.47 -13.33
C LYS A 33 -13.50 -16.42 -13.28
N SER A 34 -12.49 -16.70 -14.08
CA SER A 34 -11.50 -15.78 -14.66
C SER A 34 -11.53 -14.35 -14.12
N TYR A 35 -10.48 -13.91 -13.38
CA TYR A 35 -10.23 -12.50 -13.10
C TYR A 35 -9.77 -11.75 -14.36
N THR A 36 -10.54 -11.86 -15.41
CA THR A 36 -10.61 -10.88 -16.47
C THR A 36 -11.20 -9.63 -15.82
N PHE A 37 -10.56 -8.48 -15.95
CA PHE A 37 -11.04 -7.18 -15.49
C PHE A 37 -12.55 -7.12 -15.54
N ALA A 38 -13.22 -7.07 -14.38
CA ALA A 38 -14.67 -7.05 -14.34
C ALA A 38 -15.14 -5.88 -15.21
N PRO A 39 -15.96 -6.13 -16.24
CA PRO A 39 -16.55 -5.06 -17.02
C PRO A 39 -17.30 -4.17 -16.03
N GLN A 40 -17.15 -2.86 -16.18
CA GLN A 40 -17.87 -1.87 -15.39
C GLN A 40 -19.36 -2.21 -15.49
N ASN A 41 -19.92 -2.79 -14.42
CA ASN A 41 -21.31 -3.24 -14.40
C ASN A 41 -22.19 -2.02 -14.66
N SER A 42 -22.74 -1.91 -15.87
CA SER A 42 -23.61 -0.81 -16.30
C SER A 42 -24.87 -0.67 -15.45
N ASN A 43 -25.20 -1.68 -14.64
CA ASN A 43 -26.40 -1.75 -13.80
C ASN A 43 -26.13 -1.46 -12.31
N MET A 44 -24.96 -0.92 -11.94
CA MET A 44 -24.70 -0.53 -10.55
C MET A 44 -25.53 0.70 -10.18
N THR A 45 -26.23 0.63 -9.06
CA THR A 45 -26.91 1.79 -8.47
C THR A 45 -25.91 2.87 -8.12
N SER A 46 -26.31 4.15 -8.22
CA SER A 46 -25.47 5.29 -7.87
C SER A 46 -24.93 5.20 -6.43
N SER A 47 -25.71 4.64 -5.51
CA SER A 47 -25.35 4.40 -4.11
C SER A 47 -24.15 3.45 -3.98
N ASN A 48 -24.13 2.34 -4.72
CA ASN A 48 -23.03 1.36 -4.68
C ASN A 48 -21.73 1.96 -5.25
N ARG A 49 -21.82 2.78 -6.29
CA ARG A 49 -20.66 3.51 -6.82
C ARG A 49 -20.09 4.49 -5.80
N ALA A 50 -20.95 5.30 -5.18
CA ALA A 50 -20.53 6.23 -4.13
C ALA A 50 -19.81 5.50 -2.99
N LYS A 51 -20.34 4.36 -2.52
CA LYS A 51 -19.69 3.49 -1.53
C LYS A 51 -18.29 3.06 -1.98
N GLY A 52 -18.12 2.60 -3.22
CA GLY A 52 -16.82 2.20 -3.74
C GLY A 52 -15.81 3.36 -3.77
N TYR A 53 -16.22 4.54 -4.19
CA TYR A 53 -15.36 5.73 -4.16
C TYR A 53 -14.97 6.12 -2.73
N THR A 54 -15.91 6.12 -1.78
CA THR A 54 -15.64 6.42 -0.37
C THR A 54 -14.63 5.44 0.24
N LEU A 55 -14.76 4.14 -0.05
CA LEU A 55 -13.81 3.13 0.42
C LEU A 55 -12.40 3.36 -0.14
N ALA A 56 -12.29 3.73 -1.44
CA ALA A 56 -11.00 4.06 -2.04
C ALA A 56 -10.36 5.28 -1.37
N ILE A 57 -11.13 6.35 -1.16
CA ILE A 57 -10.67 7.59 -0.54
C ILE A 57 -10.13 7.31 0.87
N ILE A 58 -10.96 6.68 1.72
CA ILE A 58 -10.56 6.40 3.10
C ILE A 58 -9.36 5.44 3.13
N GLY A 59 -9.36 4.39 2.30
CA GLY A 59 -8.28 3.42 2.25
C GLY A 59 -6.94 4.03 1.81
N SER A 60 -6.96 4.90 0.80
CA SER A 60 -5.76 5.63 0.34
C SER A 60 -5.26 6.63 1.39
N MET A 61 -6.16 7.37 2.02
CA MET A 61 -5.79 8.27 3.12
C MET A 61 -5.20 7.50 4.30
N CYS A 62 -5.77 6.34 4.66
CA CYS A 62 -5.22 5.49 5.72
C CYS A 62 -3.77 5.07 5.43
N TYR A 63 -3.45 4.73 4.18
CA TYR A 63 -2.06 4.41 3.81
C TYR A 63 -1.14 5.63 3.91
N GLY A 64 -1.62 6.79 3.52
CA GLY A 64 -0.90 8.06 3.62
C GLY A 64 -0.57 8.49 5.07
N LEU A 65 -1.17 7.87 6.09
CA LEU A 65 -0.83 8.10 7.50
C LEU A 65 0.49 7.45 7.96
N ASN A 66 1.27 6.82 7.07
CA ASN A 66 2.55 6.22 7.44
C ASN A 66 3.46 7.16 8.25
N PRO A 67 3.70 8.42 7.83
CA PRO A 67 4.54 9.36 8.59
C PRO A 67 3.99 9.66 9.99
N LEU A 68 2.66 9.76 10.13
CA LEU A 68 1.99 10.09 11.39
C LEU A 68 2.37 9.13 12.52
N PHE A 69 2.50 7.85 12.20
CA PHE A 69 2.79 6.81 13.18
C PHE A 69 4.27 6.43 13.22
N ALA A 70 5.02 6.58 12.11
CA ALA A 70 6.42 6.18 12.05
C ALA A 70 7.36 7.23 12.67
N LEU A 71 7.16 8.52 12.35
CA LEU A 71 8.08 9.58 12.82
C LEU A 71 8.11 9.74 14.35
N PRO A 72 6.99 9.63 15.10
CA PRO A 72 7.06 9.65 16.56
C PRO A 72 7.91 8.54 17.16
N LEU A 73 7.95 7.35 16.52
CA LEU A 73 8.82 6.25 16.95
C LEU A 73 10.30 6.57 16.68
N TYR A 74 10.62 7.19 15.54
CA TYR A 74 11.97 7.63 15.21
C TYR A 74 12.48 8.70 16.19
N ASN A 75 11.62 9.66 16.54
CA ASN A 75 11.94 10.71 17.52
C ASN A 75 12.23 10.14 18.92
N LYS A 76 11.75 8.94 19.24
CA LYS A 76 12.05 8.20 20.48
C LYS A 76 13.20 7.20 20.32
N GLY A 77 13.96 7.27 19.22
CA GLY A 77 15.16 6.46 18.99
C GLY A 77 14.89 5.05 18.49
N VAL A 78 13.64 4.71 18.08
CA VAL A 78 13.36 3.41 17.46
C VAL A 78 13.88 3.41 16.03
N ASP A 79 14.68 2.44 15.68
CA ASP A 79 15.24 2.31 14.35
C ASP A 79 14.16 1.84 13.32
N PRO A 80 14.33 2.14 12.01
CA PRO A 80 13.36 1.78 10.98
C PRO A 80 13.09 0.28 10.89
N VAL A 81 14.08 -0.57 11.14
CA VAL A 81 13.93 -2.02 11.07
C VAL A 81 13.02 -2.53 12.18
N SER A 82 13.23 -2.04 13.41
CA SER A 82 12.36 -2.36 14.56
C SER A 82 10.93 -1.84 14.36
N VAL A 83 10.77 -0.62 13.83
CA VAL A 83 9.43 -0.08 13.48
C VAL A 83 8.71 -0.98 12.49
N LEU A 84 9.40 -1.39 11.43
CA LEU A 84 8.85 -2.29 10.42
C LEU A 84 8.58 -3.69 10.97
N LEU A 85 9.43 -4.21 11.86
CA LEU A 85 9.19 -5.49 12.54
C LEU A 85 7.85 -5.46 13.29
N TYR A 86 7.61 -4.43 14.13
CA TYR A 86 6.34 -4.28 14.84
C TYR A 86 5.16 -4.10 13.89
N ARG A 87 5.32 -3.27 12.84
CA ARG A 87 4.29 -3.07 11.81
C ARG A 87 3.86 -4.38 11.18
N TYR A 88 4.83 -5.18 10.71
CA TYR A 88 4.56 -6.43 10.01
C TYR A 88 4.06 -7.52 10.97
N ALA A 89 4.58 -7.59 12.19
CA ALA A 89 4.12 -8.54 13.22
C ALA A 89 2.63 -8.31 13.55
N PHE A 90 2.24 -7.06 13.86
CA PHE A 90 0.83 -6.75 14.09
C PHE A 90 -0.04 -6.98 12.85
N ALA A 91 0.46 -6.67 11.63
CA ALA A 91 -0.28 -6.94 10.40
C ALA A 91 -0.55 -8.44 10.21
N VAL A 92 0.44 -9.29 10.45
CA VAL A 92 0.28 -10.75 10.41
C VAL A 92 -0.79 -11.22 11.38
N LEU A 93 -0.77 -10.69 12.61
CA LEU A 93 -1.79 -11.05 13.63
C LEU A 93 -3.20 -10.59 13.21
N LEU A 94 -3.34 -9.36 12.74
CA LEU A 94 -4.64 -8.80 12.33
C LEU A 94 -5.21 -9.50 11.09
N ILE A 95 -4.39 -9.71 10.06
CA ILE A 95 -4.81 -10.38 8.84
C ILE A 95 -5.07 -11.87 9.11
N GLY A 96 -4.22 -12.51 9.93
CA GLY A 96 -4.39 -13.88 10.35
C GLY A 96 -5.69 -14.10 11.13
N LEU A 97 -6.01 -13.19 12.06
CA LEU A 97 -7.28 -13.21 12.78
C LEU A 97 -8.48 -13.05 11.84
N LEU A 98 -8.37 -12.15 10.86
CA LEU A 98 -9.42 -11.95 9.86
C LEU A 98 -9.62 -13.20 8.99
N LEU A 99 -8.55 -13.90 8.60
CA LEU A 99 -8.63 -15.17 7.87
C LEU A 99 -9.36 -16.25 8.68
N ILE A 100 -9.08 -16.33 9.98
CA ILE A 100 -9.75 -17.28 10.90
C ILE A 100 -11.24 -16.93 11.02
N ILE A 101 -11.58 -15.66 11.24
CA ILE A 101 -12.97 -15.21 11.37
C ILE A 101 -13.77 -15.49 10.10
N LYS A 102 -13.14 -15.32 8.92
CA LYS A 102 -13.77 -15.62 7.63
C LYS A 102 -13.82 -17.10 7.28
N GLY A 103 -13.19 -17.98 8.06
CA GLY A 103 -13.12 -19.41 7.77
C GLY A 103 -12.28 -19.76 6.54
N GLU A 104 -11.46 -18.84 6.03
CA GLU A 104 -10.68 -19.03 4.80
C GLU A 104 -9.41 -19.86 5.02
N GLY A 105 -9.08 -20.41 6.10
CA GLY A 105 -7.92 -21.26 6.37
C GLY A 105 -6.60 -20.81 5.68
N PHE A 106 -5.46 -21.27 6.20
CA PHE A 106 -4.11 -20.88 5.72
C PHE A 106 -3.56 -21.79 4.60
N LYS A 107 -4.33 -22.79 4.14
CA LYS A 107 -3.84 -23.76 3.16
C LYS A 107 -3.65 -23.08 1.80
N ILE A 108 -2.43 -23.19 1.26
CA ILE A 108 -2.05 -22.81 -0.11
C ILE A 108 -1.10 -23.85 -0.70
N LYS A 109 -0.95 -23.87 -2.03
CA LYS A 109 -0.03 -24.78 -2.70
C LYS A 109 1.42 -24.37 -2.47
N ARG A 110 2.36 -25.33 -2.49
CA ARG A 110 3.78 -25.07 -2.29
C ARG A 110 4.33 -23.98 -3.23
N LYS A 111 3.93 -23.98 -4.50
CA LYS A 111 4.34 -22.95 -5.47
C LYS A 111 3.81 -21.57 -5.11
N GLU A 112 2.55 -21.49 -4.67
CA GLU A 112 1.93 -20.23 -4.21
C GLU A 112 2.62 -19.72 -2.95
N PHE A 113 2.95 -20.59 -1.99
CA PHE A 113 3.70 -20.25 -0.79
C PHE A 113 5.08 -19.67 -1.12
N LEU A 114 5.90 -20.40 -1.87
CA LEU A 114 7.26 -19.95 -2.22
C LEU A 114 7.23 -18.62 -2.97
N MET A 115 6.29 -18.47 -3.92
CA MET A 115 6.16 -17.23 -4.69
C MET A 115 5.63 -16.06 -3.83
N SER A 116 4.68 -16.32 -2.91
CA SER A 116 4.21 -15.31 -1.96
C SER A 116 5.32 -14.84 -1.04
N MET A 117 6.15 -15.76 -0.54
CA MET A 117 7.32 -15.42 0.29
C MET A 117 8.34 -14.60 -0.51
N ALA A 118 8.66 -14.98 -1.73
CA ALA A 118 9.59 -14.24 -2.59
C ALA A 118 9.08 -12.83 -2.93
N MET A 119 7.82 -12.70 -3.34
CA MET A 119 7.22 -11.40 -3.62
C MET A 119 7.05 -10.56 -2.34
N GLY A 120 6.74 -11.19 -1.22
CA GLY A 120 6.68 -10.54 0.09
C GLY A 120 8.03 -9.94 0.52
N LEU A 121 9.16 -10.55 0.16
CA LEU A 121 10.49 -9.97 0.38
C LEU A 121 10.67 -8.66 -0.40
N PHE A 122 10.25 -8.59 -1.68
CA PHE A 122 10.31 -7.35 -2.45
C PHE A 122 9.40 -6.27 -1.85
N PHE A 123 8.22 -6.64 -1.37
CA PHE A 123 7.33 -5.73 -0.65
C PHE A 123 7.96 -5.20 0.65
N ALA A 124 8.61 -6.07 1.41
CA ALA A 124 9.31 -5.71 2.64
C ALA A 124 10.53 -4.80 2.37
N LEU A 125 11.34 -5.12 1.34
CA LEU A 125 12.47 -4.28 0.91
C LEU A 125 11.98 -2.89 0.46
N SER A 126 10.87 -2.81 -0.26
CA SER A 126 10.25 -1.52 -0.60
C SER A 126 9.92 -0.73 0.65
N SER A 127 9.27 -1.35 1.64
CA SER A 127 8.97 -0.70 2.91
C SER A 127 10.25 -0.26 3.64
N LEU A 128 11.29 -1.08 3.63
CA LEU A 128 12.57 -0.75 4.27
C LEU A 128 13.20 0.50 3.65
N PHE A 129 13.31 0.54 2.33
CA PHE A 129 13.90 1.67 1.63
C PHE A 129 13.09 2.96 1.84
N LEU A 130 11.77 2.89 1.83
CA LEU A 130 10.91 4.03 2.13
C LEU A 130 11.12 4.52 3.58
N PHE A 131 11.14 3.62 4.55
CA PHE A 131 11.27 3.99 5.96
C PHE A 131 12.68 4.48 6.30
N LEU A 132 13.71 4.00 5.61
CA LEU A 132 15.05 4.57 5.68
C LEU A 132 15.08 5.99 5.12
N SER A 133 14.39 6.25 4.00
CA SER A 133 14.34 7.58 3.40
C SER A 133 13.69 8.64 4.29
N PHE A 134 12.75 8.26 5.17
CA PHE A 134 12.13 9.17 6.15
C PHE A 134 13.12 9.73 7.18
N LYS A 135 14.32 9.15 7.29
CA LYS A 135 15.42 9.71 8.10
C LYS A 135 16.27 10.73 7.34
N GLU A 136 16.21 10.70 6.02
CA GLU A 136 17.08 11.45 5.12
C GLU A 136 16.36 12.63 4.46
N MET A 137 15.01 12.63 4.45
CA MET A 137 14.20 13.65 3.80
C MET A 137 12.80 13.72 4.41
N ASP A 138 12.04 14.77 4.04
CA ASP A 138 10.64 14.91 4.42
C ASP A 138 9.81 13.68 3.96
N ALA A 139 9.04 13.11 4.88
CA ALA A 139 8.29 11.89 4.62
C ALA A 139 7.13 12.09 3.63
N GLY A 140 6.56 13.29 3.54
CA GLY A 140 5.54 13.63 2.54
C GLY A 140 6.14 13.69 1.14
N ILE A 141 7.32 14.29 0.99
CA ILE A 141 8.08 14.32 -0.27
C ILE A 141 8.50 12.90 -0.66
N ALA A 142 9.04 12.11 0.27
CA ALA A 142 9.40 10.71 0.03
C ALA A 142 8.20 9.89 -0.45
N SER A 143 7.04 10.03 0.20
CA SER A 143 5.80 9.34 -0.21
C SER A 143 5.33 9.77 -1.61
N THR A 144 5.54 11.04 -1.97
CA THR A 144 5.22 11.54 -3.32
C THR A 144 6.12 10.91 -4.38
N ILE A 145 7.42 10.83 -4.14
CA ILE A 145 8.38 10.19 -5.06
C ILE A 145 8.08 8.69 -5.17
N LEU A 146 7.76 8.00 -4.05
CA LEU A 146 7.34 6.60 -4.08
C LEU A 146 6.18 6.38 -5.05
N PHE A 147 5.23 7.33 -5.12
CA PHE A 147 4.06 7.22 -5.99
C PHE A 147 4.40 7.17 -7.48
N THR A 148 5.67 7.27 -7.86
CA THR A 148 6.15 6.98 -9.23
C THR A 148 6.21 5.48 -9.57
N TYR A 149 5.98 4.57 -8.60
CA TYR A 149 6.04 3.12 -8.85
C TYR A 149 5.20 2.63 -10.04
N PRO A 150 4.03 3.22 -10.41
CA PRO A 150 3.28 2.76 -11.58
C PRO A 150 4.04 2.96 -12.90
N LEU A 151 4.94 3.94 -12.97
CA LEU A 151 5.81 4.14 -14.12
C LEU A 151 6.78 2.97 -14.27
N PHE A 152 7.39 2.54 -13.14
CA PHE A 152 8.27 1.37 -13.13
C PHE A 152 7.52 0.08 -13.47
N VAL A 153 6.26 -0.07 -13.03
CA VAL A 153 5.41 -1.20 -13.42
C VAL A 153 5.26 -1.24 -14.95
N VAL A 154 4.90 -0.11 -15.59
CA VAL A 154 4.73 -0.07 -17.05
C VAL A 154 6.05 -0.34 -17.78
N LEU A 155 7.18 0.19 -17.30
CA LEU A 155 8.49 -0.09 -17.86
C LEU A 155 8.86 -1.57 -17.79
N MET A 156 8.62 -2.22 -16.65
CA MET A 156 8.85 -3.65 -16.46
C MET A 156 7.96 -4.48 -17.38
N MET A 157 6.69 -4.10 -17.53
CA MET A 157 5.75 -4.79 -18.42
C MET A 157 6.21 -4.68 -19.88
N ALA A 158 6.72 -3.52 -20.29
CA ALA A 158 7.28 -3.32 -21.63
C ALA A 158 8.57 -4.14 -21.83
N ALA A 159 9.51 -4.08 -20.88
CA ALA A 159 10.83 -4.70 -21.01
C ALA A 159 10.77 -6.23 -20.95
N PHE A 160 10.04 -6.81 -19.97
CA PHE A 160 10.04 -8.25 -19.74
C PHE A 160 8.90 -8.98 -20.46
N PHE A 161 7.75 -8.32 -20.65
CA PHE A 161 6.57 -8.94 -21.26
C PHE A 161 6.27 -8.39 -22.67
N LYS A 162 7.16 -7.54 -23.20
CA LYS A 162 7.05 -6.94 -24.56
C LYS A 162 5.73 -6.20 -24.79
N GLU A 163 5.12 -5.69 -23.75
CA GLU A 163 3.93 -4.86 -23.89
C GLU A 163 4.31 -3.53 -24.54
N LYS A 164 3.53 -3.13 -25.55
CA LYS A 164 3.80 -1.87 -26.26
C LYS A 164 3.48 -0.67 -25.38
N THR A 165 4.46 0.20 -25.20
CA THR A 165 4.28 1.48 -24.50
C THR A 165 3.83 2.55 -25.48
N GLY A 166 2.86 3.35 -25.04
CA GLY A 166 2.37 4.48 -25.84
C GLY A 166 3.06 5.79 -25.51
N ILE A 167 2.78 6.81 -26.32
CA ILE A 167 3.27 8.18 -26.12
C ILE A 167 2.91 8.70 -24.72
N ALA A 168 1.72 8.36 -24.20
CA ALA A 168 1.29 8.75 -22.85
C ALA A 168 2.26 8.27 -21.77
N THR A 169 2.87 7.08 -21.92
CA THR A 169 3.88 6.56 -21.01
C THR A 169 5.14 7.43 -20.99
N TRP A 170 5.65 7.79 -22.16
CA TRP A 170 6.84 8.62 -22.29
C TRP A 170 6.64 10.04 -21.74
N ILE A 171 5.48 10.64 -22.03
CA ILE A 171 5.10 11.95 -21.46
C ILE A 171 5.02 11.86 -19.93
N SER A 172 4.38 10.82 -19.39
CA SER A 172 4.29 10.63 -17.93
C SER A 172 5.67 10.46 -17.29
N MET A 173 6.59 9.76 -17.96
CA MET A 173 7.97 9.60 -17.45
C MET A 173 8.71 10.94 -17.42
N LEU A 174 8.60 11.75 -18.47
CA LEU A 174 9.20 13.09 -18.49
C LEU A 174 8.59 13.99 -17.41
N CYS A 175 7.27 13.99 -17.25
CA CYS A 175 6.60 14.76 -16.20
C CYS A 175 7.05 14.32 -14.80
N ALA A 176 7.15 13.01 -14.55
CA ALA A 176 7.58 12.51 -13.24
C ALA A 176 9.05 12.84 -12.97
N GLY A 177 9.92 12.68 -13.96
CA GLY A 177 11.34 13.04 -13.85
C GLY A 177 11.55 14.54 -13.58
N SER A 178 10.83 15.40 -14.33
CA SER A 178 10.83 16.84 -14.09
C SER A 178 10.28 17.21 -12.71
N GLY A 179 9.24 16.50 -12.25
CA GLY A 179 8.68 16.69 -10.92
C GLY A 179 9.68 16.36 -9.81
N ILE A 180 10.42 15.25 -9.93
CA ILE A 180 11.48 14.88 -8.97
C ILE A 180 12.61 15.91 -8.98
N ALA A 181 13.02 16.40 -10.17
CA ALA A 181 14.05 17.43 -10.28
C ALA A 181 13.64 18.74 -9.58
N LEU A 182 12.38 19.17 -9.77
CA LEU A 182 11.83 20.36 -9.10
C LEU A 182 11.73 20.18 -7.59
N LEU A 183 11.43 18.98 -7.10
CA LEU A 183 11.45 18.69 -5.66
C LEU A 183 12.86 18.86 -5.10
N TYR A 184 13.88 18.40 -5.82
CA TYR A 184 15.28 18.52 -5.42
C TYR A 184 15.74 19.97 -5.36
N GLU A 185 15.48 20.76 -6.40
CA GLU A 185 15.85 22.17 -6.48
C GLU A 185 15.03 23.06 -5.52
N GLY A 186 13.74 22.74 -5.36
CA GLY A 186 12.82 23.52 -4.53
C GLY A 186 13.15 23.54 -3.04
N ASP A 187 13.91 22.57 -2.58
CA ASP A 187 14.34 22.47 -1.17
C ASP A 187 15.72 23.14 -0.92
N GLY A 188 16.23 23.92 -1.87
CA GLY A 188 17.52 24.60 -1.76
C GLY A 188 18.72 23.66 -1.65
N GLY A 189 18.59 22.43 -2.16
CA GLY A 189 19.63 21.40 -2.09
C GLY A 189 19.71 20.67 -0.74
N THR A 190 18.73 20.84 0.14
CA THR A 190 18.66 20.14 1.44
C THR A 190 18.13 18.71 1.31
N LEU A 191 17.47 18.38 0.19
CA LEU A 191 17.03 17.02 -0.11
C LEU A 191 18.24 16.10 -0.30
N SER A 192 18.32 15.08 0.55
CA SER A 192 19.37 14.08 0.50
C SER A 192 19.28 13.28 -0.81
N THR A 193 20.32 13.34 -1.64
CA THR A 193 20.45 12.47 -2.84
C THR A 193 20.33 10.99 -2.45
N TYR A 194 20.88 10.63 -1.30
CA TYR A 194 20.76 9.27 -0.75
C TYR A 194 19.30 8.91 -0.45
N GLY A 195 18.54 9.85 0.15
CA GLY A 195 17.11 9.69 0.40
C GLY A 195 16.30 9.45 -0.90
N ILE A 196 16.58 10.22 -1.96
CA ILE A 196 15.95 10.03 -3.27
C ILE A 196 16.26 8.65 -3.85
N ILE A 197 17.53 8.21 -3.80
CA ILE A 197 17.92 6.87 -4.26
C ILE A 197 17.16 5.79 -3.50
N LEU A 198 17.04 5.91 -2.18
CA LEU A 198 16.28 4.97 -1.36
C LEU A 198 14.81 4.91 -1.79
N VAL A 199 14.16 6.05 -2.01
CA VAL A 199 12.75 6.06 -2.44
C VAL A 199 12.58 5.48 -3.84
N LEU A 200 13.48 5.77 -4.77
CA LEU A 200 13.43 5.18 -6.12
C LEU A 200 13.65 3.66 -6.07
N LEU A 201 14.57 3.17 -5.23
CA LEU A 201 14.72 1.73 -4.97
C LEU A 201 13.45 1.13 -4.36
N SER A 202 12.80 1.86 -3.45
CA SER A 202 11.50 1.48 -2.90
C SER A 202 10.45 1.35 -4.01
N ALA A 203 10.34 2.33 -4.90
CA ALA A 203 9.38 2.31 -6.02
C ALA A 203 9.65 1.15 -6.98
N VAL A 204 10.92 0.87 -7.30
CA VAL A 204 11.33 -0.24 -8.17
C VAL A 204 10.98 -1.59 -7.52
N THR A 205 11.35 -1.80 -6.25
CA THR A 205 11.08 -3.07 -5.55
C THR A 205 9.57 -3.29 -5.37
N TYR A 206 8.80 -2.22 -5.15
CA TYR A 206 7.34 -2.30 -5.11
C TYR A 206 6.75 -2.66 -6.49
N ALA A 207 7.30 -2.09 -7.56
CA ALA A 207 6.89 -2.44 -8.92
C ALA A 207 7.19 -3.92 -9.24
N VAL A 208 8.35 -4.45 -8.81
CA VAL A 208 8.68 -5.89 -8.93
C VAL A 208 7.64 -6.75 -8.21
N TYR A 209 7.29 -6.37 -6.97
CA TYR A 209 6.23 -7.04 -6.22
C TYR A 209 4.91 -7.08 -7.00
N LEU A 210 4.45 -5.92 -7.50
CA LEU A 210 3.17 -5.82 -8.22
C LEU A 210 3.16 -6.61 -9.52
N VAL A 211 4.24 -6.53 -10.31
CA VAL A 211 4.39 -7.28 -11.56
C VAL A 211 4.48 -8.79 -11.26
N GLY A 212 5.27 -9.17 -10.25
CA GLY A 212 5.41 -10.56 -9.83
C GLY A 212 4.08 -11.17 -9.36
N VAL A 213 3.29 -10.45 -8.58
CA VAL A 213 1.95 -10.89 -8.18
C VAL A 213 1.03 -11.05 -9.39
N ASN A 214 1.04 -10.08 -10.31
CA ASN A 214 0.15 -10.07 -11.46
C ASN A 214 0.47 -11.17 -12.49
N ARG A 215 1.76 -11.46 -12.70
CA ARG A 215 2.24 -12.36 -13.75
C ARG A 215 2.63 -13.77 -13.28
N SER A 216 2.36 -14.10 -12.01
CA SER A 216 2.67 -15.42 -11.46
C SER A 216 1.42 -16.18 -11.03
N VAL A 217 1.63 -17.35 -10.43
CA VAL A 217 0.57 -18.18 -9.83
C VAL A 217 -0.21 -17.45 -8.73
N LEU A 218 0.30 -16.31 -8.24
CA LEU A 218 -0.33 -15.50 -7.20
C LEU A 218 -1.56 -14.72 -7.70
N HIS A 219 -1.68 -14.52 -9.01
CA HIS A 219 -2.83 -13.83 -9.60
C HIS A 219 -4.17 -14.46 -9.22
N SER A 220 -4.21 -15.78 -9.04
CA SER A 220 -5.40 -16.54 -8.64
C SER A 220 -5.57 -16.68 -7.12
N LEU A 221 -4.59 -16.24 -6.32
CA LEU A 221 -4.64 -16.37 -4.86
C LEU A 221 -5.55 -15.29 -4.27
N PRO A 222 -6.45 -15.62 -3.31
CA PRO A 222 -7.24 -14.62 -2.60
C PRO A 222 -6.35 -13.54 -1.97
N THR A 223 -6.72 -12.28 -2.17
CA THR A 223 -5.90 -11.12 -1.75
C THR A 223 -5.53 -11.17 -0.27
N LEU A 224 -6.44 -11.66 0.58
CA LEU A 224 -6.19 -11.75 2.02
C LEU A 224 -5.10 -12.78 2.36
N LYS A 225 -5.07 -13.93 1.66
CA LYS A 225 -4.01 -14.94 1.82
C LYS A 225 -2.67 -14.41 1.30
N LEU A 226 -2.69 -13.76 0.13
CA LEU A 226 -1.49 -13.12 -0.41
C LEU A 226 -0.93 -12.09 0.57
N ALA A 227 -1.77 -11.21 1.09
CA ALA A 227 -1.37 -10.20 2.07
C ALA A 227 -0.80 -10.84 3.34
N PHE A 228 -1.41 -11.91 3.85
CA PHE A 228 -0.90 -12.64 5.01
C PHE A 228 0.51 -13.18 4.79
N PHE A 229 0.73 -13.91 3.70
CA PHE A 229 2.05 -14.50 3.43
C PHE A 229 3.10 -13.47 3.05
N ALA A 230 2.72 -12.40 2.33
CA ALA A 230 3.61 -11.29 2.02
C ALA A 230 4.05 -10.53 3.29
N THR A 231 3.11 -10.24 4.19
CA THR A 231 3.45 -9.59 5.47
C THR A 231 4.23 -10.53 6.40
N LEU A 232 3.93 -11.83 6.40
CA LEU A 232 4.70 -12.83 7.14
C LEU A 232 6.16 -12.89 6.66
N SER A 233 6.38 -12.87 5.34
CA SER A 233 7.72 -12.82 4.76
C SER A 233 8.49 -11.59 5.25
N GLY A 234 7.85 -10.42 5.26
CA GLY A 234 8.44 -9.18 5.77
C GLY A 234 8.73 -9.25 7.27
N ALA A 235 7.82 -9.80 8.07
CA ALA A 235 8.04 -9.98 9.50
C ALA A 235 9.28 -10.87 9.78
N VAL A 236 9.41 -11.96 9.04
CA VAL A 236 10.58 -12.85 9.14
C VAL A 236 11.86 -12.14 8.71
N LEU A 237 11.83 -11.39 7.60
CA LEU A 237 12.99 -10.60 7.14
C LEU A 237 13.44 -9.60 8.20
N PHE A 238 12.52 -8.79 8.73
CA PHE A 238 12.88 -7.77 9.73
C PHE A 238 13.30 -8.39 11.06
N LEU A 239 12.74 -9.53 11.43
CA LEU A 239 13.21 -10.29 12.60
C LEU A 239 14.67 -10.75 12.41
N ILE A 240 15.01 -11.32 11.26
CA ILE A 240 16.37 -11.74 10.95
C ILE A 240 17.33 -10.55 10.96
N ILE A 241 16.98 -9.44 10.30
CA ILE A 241 17.82 -8.23 10.27
C ILE A 241 18.01 -7.67 11.68
N SER A 242 16.97 -7.64 12.52
CA SER A 242 17.06 -7.16 13.89
C SER A 242 17.97 -8.07 14.75
N ILE A 243 17.86 -9.39 14.62
CA ILE A 243 18.69 -10.33 15.40
C ILE A 243 20.18 -10.25 14.99
N LEU A 244 20.45 -10.11 13.69
CA LEU A 244 21.81 -10.02 13.16
C LEU A 244 22.44 -8.64 13.31
N GLY A 245 21.62 -7.61 13.53
CA GLY A 245 22.03 -6.21 13.64
C GLY A 245 22.06 -5.71 15.08
N SER A 246 21.45 -4.55 15.33
CA SER A 246 21.46 -3.85 16.62
C SER A 246 20.49 -4.43 17.67
N GLY A 247 19.79 -5.50 17.35
CA GLY A 247 18.73 -6.07 18.16
C GLY A 247 17.37 -5.41 17.91
N ILE A 248 16.36 -5.80 18.71
CA ILE A 248 15.01 -5.27 18.59
C ILE A 248 14.87 -4.11 19.59
N ALA A 249 14.62 -2.90 19.10
CA ALA A 249 14.36 -1.75 19.96
C ALA A 249 13.09 -1.99 20.80
N ARG A 250 13.18 -1.80 22.10
CA ARG A 250 12.07 -2.02 23.03
C ARG A 250 11.11 -0.83 22.99
N LEU A 251 9.82 -1.09 22.88
CA LEU A 251 8.78 -0.08 23.07
C LEU A 251 8.51 0.05 24.57
N THR A 252 8.87 1.20 25.15
CA THR A 252 8.83 1.41 26.62
C THR A 252 7.58 2.14 27.09
N THR A 253 6.91 2.88 26.22
CA THR A 253 5.74 3.69 26.56
C THR A 253 4.47 3.24 25.81
N TRP A 254 3.31 3.48 26.41
CA TRP A 254 2.03 3.19 25.76
C TRP A 254 1.83 3.94 24.45
N GLU A 255 2.39 5.13 24.35
CA GLU A 255 2.38 5.93 23.12
C GLU A 255 3.16 5.22 21.98
N MET A 256 4.33 4.64 22.28
CA MET A 256 5.10 3.88 21.28
C MET A 256 4.33 2.64 20.82
N TRP A 257 3.69 1.91 21.72
CA TRP A 257 2.83 0.77 21.37
C TRP A 257 1.62 1.22 20.56
N GLY A 258 0.98 2.36 20.91
CA GLY A 258 -0.11 2.96 20.16
C GLY A 258 0.29 3.33 18.73
N ASN A 259 1.45 3.96 18.54
CA ASN A 259 1.97 4.30 17.23
C ASN A 259 2.33 3.05 16.41
N ALA A 260 3.00 2.05 16.99
CA ALA A 260 3.33 0.80 16.30
C ALA A 260 2.07 0.03 15.87
N PHE A 261 1.07 -0.06 16.74
CA PHE A 261 -0.21 -0.68 16.44
C PHE A 261 -0.99 0.15 15.40
N GLY A 262 -1.06 1.47 15.56
CA GLY A 262 -1.72 2.38 14.62
C GLY A 262 -1.12 2.30 13.22
N LEU A 263 0.20 2.25 13.14
CA LEU A 263 0.92 2.04 11.88
C LEU A 263 0.47 0.76 11.17
N SER A 264 0.37 -0.35 11.90
CA SER A 264 -0.09 -1.62 11.32
C SER A 264 -1.57 -1.61 10.99
N PHE A 265 -2.41 -1.13 11.92
CA PHE A 265 -3.86 -1.19 11.79
C PHE A 265 -4.36 -0.29 10.67
N PHE A 266 -3.99 0.99 10.67
CA PHE A 266 -4.48 1.94 9.68
C PHE A 266 -3.80 1.76 8.33
N THR A 267 -2.46 1.74 8.31
CA THR A 267 -1.74 1.83 7.03
C THR A 267 -1.54 0.49 6.34
N THR A 268 -1.70 -0.63 7.03
CA THR A 268 -1.56 -1.95 6.41
C THR A 268 -2.90 -2.68 6.38
N PHE A 269 -3.49 -2.96 7.54
CA PHE A 269 -4.69 -3.79 7.63
C PHE A 269 -5.94 -3.09 7.06
N LEU A 270 -6.28 -1.92 7.59
CA LEU A 270 -7.50 -1.19 7.20
C LEU A 270 -7.41 -0.66 5.77
N SER A 271 -6.28 -0.05 5.40
CA SER A 271 -6.04 0.43 4.05
C SER A 271 -6.21 -0.69 3.02
N LEU A 272 -5.54 -1.83 3.22
CA LEU A 272 -5.65 -2.99 2.33
C LEU A 272 -7.11 -3.48 2.19
N ALA A 273 -7.82 -3.61 3.31
CA ALA A 273 -9.22 -4.07 3.32
C ALA A 273 -10.15 -3.12 2.53
N LEU A 274 -9.99 -1.80 2.74
CA LEU A 274 -10.83 -0.79 2.11
C LEU A 274 -10.52 -0.65 0.61
N VAL A 275 -9.23 -0.58 0.23
CA VAL A 275 -8.82 -0.47 -1.18
C VAL A 275 -9.22 -1.71 -1.96
N THR A 276 -9.01 -2.90 -1.40
CA THR A 276 -9.45 -4.15 -2.07
C THR A 276 -10.96 -4.18 -2.26
N SER A 277 -11.75 -3.81 -1.24
CA SER A 277 -13.20 -3.73 -1.34
C SER A 277 -13.65 -2.71 -2.38
N SER A 278 -12.97 -1.57 -2.46
CA SER A 278 -13.22 -0.56 -3.49
C SER A 278 -12.98 -1.11 -4.90
N ILE A 279 -11.83 -1.78 -5.12
CA ILE A 279 -11.48 -2.38 -6.42
C ILE A 279 -12.58 -3.34 -6.89
N HIS A 280 -13.17 -4.12 -6.01
CA HIS A 280 -14.29 -5.00 -6.35
C HIS A 280 -15.55 -4.24 -6.78
N ILE A 281 -15.75 -3.03 -6.26
CA ILE A 281 -16.95 -2.23 -6.57
C ILE A 281 -16.72 -1.37 -7.82
N ILE A 282 -15.70 -0.51 -7.83
CA ILE A 282 -15.49 0.49 -8.88
C ILE A 282 -14.42 0.10 -9.92
N GLY A 283 -13.74 -1.02 -9.70
CA GLY A 283 -12.64 -1.46 -10.56
C GLY A 283 -11.28 -0.86 -10.18
N SER A 284 -10.21 -1.46 -10.73
CA SER A 284 -8.84 -1.08 -10.39
C SER A 284 -8.44 0.31 -10.88
N THR A 285 -8.92 0.74 -12.06
CA THR A 285 -8.52 2.03 -12.65
C THR A 285 -8.99 3.23 -11.82
N PRO A 286 -10.29 3.38 -11.46
CA PRO A 286 -10.71 4.46 -10.58
C PRO A 286 -10.04 4.38 -9.21
N ALA A 287 -9.91 3.17 -8.61
CA ALA A 287 -9.26 2.99 -7.33
C ALA A 287 -7.79 3.46 -7.35
N SER A 288 -7.04 3.15 -8.43
CA SER A 288 -5.64 3.59 -8.58
C SER A 288 -5.50 5.10 -8.75
N ILE A 289 -6.46 5.76 -9.43
CA ILE A 289 -6.47 7.23 -9.54
C ILE A 289 -6.68 7.87 -8.17
N ILE A 290 -7.61 7.31 -7.38
CA ILE A 290 -7.88 7.77 -6.02
C ILE A 290 -6.68 7.49 -5.09
N GLY A 291 -5.87 6.49 -5.40
CA GLY A 291 -4.59 6.22 -4.75
C GLY A 291 -3.66 7.43 -4.68
N ALA A 292 -3.81 8.43 -5.58
CA ALA A 292 -3.08 9.70 -5.50
C ALA A 292 -3.36 10.51 -4.23
N LEU A 293 -4.41 10.17 -3.46
CA LEU A 293 -4.65 10.76 -2.14
C LEU A 293 -3.65 10.29 -1.08
N GLU A 294 -2.96 9.17 -1.30
CA GLU A 294 -1.93 8.66 -0.40
C GLU A 294 -0.79 9.67 -0.19
N PRO A 295 -0.04 10.09 -1.24
CA PRO A 295 1.01 11.07 -1.08
C PRO A 295 0.50 12.44 -0.62
N ILE A 296 -0.72 12.84 -1.03
CA ILE A 296 -1.34 14.08 -0.56
C ILE A 296 -1.57 14.02 0.95
N THR A 297 -2.08 12.90 1.47
CA THR A 297 -2.31 12.73 2.91
C THR A 297 -0.99 12.73 3.68
N ALA A 298 0.03 12.01 3.18
CA ALA A 298 1.36 11.99 3.79
C ALA A 298 1.97 13.40 3.86
N LEU A 299 1.81 14.19 2.80
CA LEU A 299 2.27 15.57 2.74
C LEU A 299 1.52 16.47 3.72
N VAL A 300 0.19 16.38 3.77
CA VAL A 300 -0.62 17.14 4.73
C VAL A 300 -0.20 16.82 6.16
N VAL A 301 0.02 15.56 6.48
CA VAL A 301 0.52 15.12 7.80
C VAL A 301 1.90 15.70 8.08
N SER A 302 2.83 15.65 7.11
CA SER A 302 4.17 16.22 7.28
C SER A 302 4.12 17.71 7.58
N LEU A 303 3.32 18.48 6.84
CA LEU A 303 3.16 19.92 7.03
C LEU A 303 2.50 20.31 8.35
N THR A 304 1.39 19.62 8.69
CA THR A 304 0.53 20.04 9.81
C THR A 304 0.98 19.50 11.15
N VAL A 305 1.57 18.30 11.17
CA VAL A 305 1.95 17.61 12.42
C VAL A 305 3.45 17.76 12.70
N PHE A 306 4.28 17.71 11.66
CA PHE A 306 5.74 17.69 11.82
C PHE A 306 6.42 19.01 11.42
N GLY A 307 5.65 20.04 11.05
CA GLY A 307 6.20 21.37 10.75
C GLY A 307 7.01 21.41 9.45
N GLY A 308 6.75 20.50 8.52
CA GLY A 308 7.38 20.52 7.19
C GLY A 308 7.10 21.84 6.47
N SER A 309 7.96 22.22 5.55
CA SER A 309 7.79 23.42 4.72
C SER A 309 7.67 23.04 3.25
N LEU A 310 6.84 23.79 2.53
CA LEU A 310 6.71 23.62 1.08
C LEU A 310 7.13 24.90 0.38
N THR A 311 8.01 24.75 -0.58
CA THR A 311 8.31 25.82 -1.55
C THR A 311 7.34 25.73 -2.73
N VAL A 312 7.28 26.79 -3.53
CA VAL A 312 6.49 26.79 -4.78
C VAL A 312 6.99 25.69 -5.72
N GLY A 313 8.32 25.49 -5.78
CA GLY A 313 8.94 24.41 -6.57
C GLY A 313 8.44 23.02 -6.13
N ASN A 314 8.36 22.78 -4.81
CA ASN A 314 7.85 21.52 -4.27
C ASN A 314 6.39 21.30 -4.66
N CYS A 315 5.52 22.32 -4.59
CA CYS A 315 4.13 22.22 -5.00
C CYS A 315 3.98 21.84 -6.48
N VAL A 316 4.76 22.46 -7.36
CA VAL A 316 4.76 22.17 -8.80
C VAL A 316 5.31 20.76 -9.06
N GLY A 317 6.39 20.35 -8.40
CA GLY A 317 6.98 19.03 -8.52
C GLY A 317 6.00 17.92 -8.12
N ILE A 318 5.33 18.08 -6.99
CA ILE A 318 4.28 17.15 -6.51
C ILE A 318 3.13 17.06 -7.52
N ALA A 319 2.63 18.20 -8.00
CA ALA A 319 1.55 18.24 -8.97
C ALA A 319 1.93 17.53 -10.29
N LEU A 320 3.17 17.69 -10.76
CA LEU A 320 3.68 16.99 -11.95
C LEU A 320 3.74 15.48 -11.74
N ILE A 321 4.24 15.00 -10.60
CA ILE A 321 4.32 13.56 -10.30
C ILE A 321 2.93 12.96 -10.24
N ILE A 322 1.99 13.58 -9.52
CA ILE A 322 0.62 13.09 -9.41
C ILE A 322 -0.06 13.08 -10.78
N THR A 323 0.10 14.15 -11.57
CA THR A 323 -0.44 14.23 -12.94
C THR A 323 0.12 13.14 -13.82
N ALA A 324 1.44 12.89 -13.78
CA ALA A 324 2.10 11.84 -14.54
C ALA A 324 1.49 10.46 -14.24
N VAL A 325 1.26 10.14 -12.97
CA VAL A 325 0.67 8.87 -12.56
C VAL A 325 -0.80 8.77 -12.98
N VAL A 326 -1.59 9.82 -12.80
CA VAL A 326 -2.99 9.85 -13.24
C VAL A 326 -3.10 9.63 -14.74
N VAL A 327 -2.21 10.28 -15.53
CA VAL A 327 -2.17 10.12 -17.00
C VAL A 327 -1.84 8.68 -17.37
N ILE A 328 -0.81 8.07 -16.78
CA ILE A 328 -0.42 6.71 -17.13
C ILE A 328 -1.49 5.67 -16.71
N VAL A 329 -2.12 5.85 -15.57
CA VAL A 329 -3.20 4.96 -15.11
C VAL A 329 -4.44 5.07 -16.00
N LYS A 330 -4.78 6.29 -16.48
CA LYS A 330 -5.96 6.54 -17.30
C LYS A 330 -5.76 6.13 -18.77
N PHE A 331 -4.63 6.47 -19.36
CA PHE A 331 -4.40 6.31 -20.78
C PHE A 331 -3.56 5.08 -21.14
N GLY A 332 -2.72 4.57 -20.25
CA GLY A 332 -1.95 3.35 -20.48
C GLY A 332 -2.82 2.13 -20.79
N LYS A 333 -4.00 2.02 -20.18
CA LYS A 333 -4.98 0.94 -20.46
C LYS A 333 -5.72 1.09 -21.79
N LYS A 334 -5.98 2.30 -22.26
CA LYS A 334 -6.71 2.49 -23.52
C LYS A 334 -5.95 1.92 -24.71
N GLN A 335 -4.63 1.90 -24.65
CA GLN A 335 -3.78 1.32 -25.70
C GLN A 335 -3.70 -0.20 -25.63
N GLN A 336 -3.80 -0.82 -24.46
CA GLN A 336 -3.84 -2.29 -24.35
C GLN A 336 -5.14 -2.87 -24.93
N ASN A 337 -6.28 -2.19 -24.73
CA ASN A 337 -7.58 -2.64 -25.24
C ASN A 337 -7.77 -2.41 -26.76
N LEU A 338 -6.96 -1.58 -27.40
CA LEU A 338 -6.98 -1.37 -28.86
C LEU A 338 -6.09 -2.39 -29.62
N GLN A 339 -5.39 -3.26 -28.89
CA GLN A 339 -4.42 -4.22 -29.43
C GLN A 339 -4.84 -5.69 -29.21
N GLN A 340 -5.96 -5.92 -28.51
CA GLN A 340 -6.68 -7.20 -28.42
C GLN A 340 -7.83 -7.26 -29.42
#